data_8f8cd190d773efc185934f9c0f52472d
#
_entry.id   8f8cd190d773efc185934f9c0f52472d
#
_cell.length_a   1.000
_cell.length_b   1.000
_cell.length_c   1.000
_cell.angle_alpha   90.00
_cell.angle_beta   90.00
_cell.angle_gamma   90.00
#
_symmetry.space_group_name_H-M   'P 1'
#
loop_
_entity.id
_entity.type
_entity.pdbx_description
1 polymer ?
#
loop_
_entity_poly.entity_id
_entity_poly.type
_entity_poly.pdbx_seq_one_letter_code
_entity_poly.pdbx_strand_id
1 'polypeptide(L)'
;AAGLPDGEYMLGVNEVVVKDGDARLKHGDARAGSTLTMARAFRNLRKFTGRPTAELVPLLSENAARLLGEDQRIGNLTPGKQANLLVLKDDEIHRVMLRGAFCNFD
;
A
#
# COMPACT_ATOMS: atom_id res chain seq x y z
N ALA A 1 -6.83 4.26 -8.46
CA ALA A 1 -7.28 5.42 -7.67
C ALA A 1 -6.84 5.35 -6.18
N ALA A 2 -5.96 4.37 -5.82
CA ALA A 2 -5.46 4.25 -4.45
C ALA A 2 -4.73 5.52 -4.01
N GLY A 3 -5.14 6.08 -2.86
CA GLY A 3 -4.58 7.31 -2.31
C GLY A 3 -5.09 8.62 -2.94
N LEU A 4 -5.96 8.55 -3.93
CA LEU A 4 -6.61 9.75 -4.46
C LEU A 4 -7.80 10.16 -3.58
N PRO A 5 -7.99 11.48 -3.33
CA PRO A 5 -9.19 12.00 -2.68
C PRO A 5 -10.42 11.86 -3.57
N ASP A 6 -11.59 12.17 -3.01
CA ASP A 6 -12.82 12.25 -3.80
C ASP A 6 -12.66 13.27 -4.93
N GLY A 7 -13.10 12.90 -6.13
CA GLY A 7 -12.95 13.72 -7.32
C GLY A 7 -13.13 12.95 -8.62
N GLU A 8 -12.93 13.66 -9.73
CA GLU A 8 -12.98 13.11 -11.08
C GLU A 8 -11.55 12.94 -11.62
N TYR A 9 -11.30 11.80 -12.27
CA TYR A 9 -9.98 11.41 -12.75
C TYR A 9 -10.07 10.71 -14.11
N MET A 10 -8.92 10.59 -14.77
CA MET A 10 -8.77 9.79 -15.98
C MET A 10 -8.02 8.49 -15.68
N LEU A 11 -8.57 7.36 -16.09
CA LEU A 11 -7.92 6.05 -16.09
C LEU A 11 -7.77 5.57 -17.54
N GLY A 12 -6.64 5.89 -18.15
CA GLY A 12 -6.49 5.74 -19.61
C GLY A 12 -7.49 6.63 -20.33
N VAL A 13 -8.38 6.02 -21.10
CA VAL A 13 -9.43 6.72 -21.87
C VAL A 13 -10.76 6.86 -21.11
N ASN A 14 -10.85 6.29 -19.91
CA ASN A 14 -12.09 6.25 -19.15
C ASN A 14 -12.12 7.36 -18.09
N GLU A 15 -13.23 8.09 -18.00
CA GLU A 15 -13.51 8.99 -16.89
C GLU A 15 -13.96 8.18 -15.67
N VAL A 16 -13.36 8.46 -14.51
CA VAL A 16 -13.60 7.78 -13.24
C VAL A 16 -13.95 8.80 -12.18
N VAL A 17 -14.95 8.49 -11.37
CA VAL A 17 -15.32 9.25 -10.18
C VAL A 17 -14.90 8.46 -8.94
N VAL A 18 -14.12 9.08 -8.07
CA VAL A 18 -13.85 8.58 -6.72
C VAL A 18 -14.77 9.30 -5.76
N LYS A 19 -15.56 8.55 -5.01
CA LYS A 19 -16.47 9.08 -4.00
C LYS A 19 -16.58 8.10 -2.83
N ASP A 20 -16.43 8.62 -1.62
CA ASP A 20 -16.57 7.85 -0.37
C ASP A 20 -15.70 6.57 -0.37
N GLY A 21 -14.52 6.62 -1.00
CA GLY A 21 -13.59 5.50 -1.10
C GLY A 21 -13.99 4.42 -2.11
N ASP A 22 -14.94 4.69 -3.02
CA ASP A 22 -15.26 3.82 -4.17
C ASP A 22 -14.89 4.55 -5.48
N ALA A 23 -14.30 3.81 -6.42
CA ALA A 23 -13.96 4.33 -7.74
C ALA A 23 -14.84 3.66 -8.80
N ARG A 24 -15.59 4.48 -9.54
CA ARG A 24 -16.53 4.02 -10.58
C ARG A 24 -16.30 4.71 -11.90
N LEU A 25 -16.69 4.07 -12.99
CA LEU A 25 -16.78 4.73 -14.28
C LEU A 25 -17.83 5.85 -14.19
N LYS A 26 -17.50 7.03 -14.70
CA LYS A 26 -18.42 8.19 -14.71
C LYS A 26 -19.68 7.91 -15.54
N HIS A 27 -19.51 7.17 -16.62
CA HIS A 27 -20.60 6.75 -17.49
C HIS A 27 -20.86 5.25 -17.31
N GLY A 28 -21.63 4.92 -16.28
CA GLY A 28 -21.96 3.54 -15.90
C GLY A 28 -21.80 3.30 -14.41
N ASP A 29 -22.13 2.08 -13.97
CA ASP A 29 -22.08 1.72 -12.55
C ASP A 29 -20.94 0.73 -12.22
N ALA A 30 -20.08 0.46 -13.19
CA ALA A 30 -18.98 -0.46 -13.02
C ALA A 30 -17.86 0.15 -12.15
N ARG A 31 -17.29 -0.67 -11.26
CA ARG A 31 -16.08 -0.27 -10.51
C ARG A 31 -14.90 -0.09 -11.44
N ALA A 32 -14.14 0.96 -11.20
CA ALA A 32 -13.00 1.37 -12.01
C ALA A 32 -11.71 1.34 -11.19
N GLY A 33 -11.23 0.15 -10.88
CA GLY A 33 -10.03 -0.06 -10.11
C GLY A 33 -10.25 -0.07 -8.59
N SER A 34 -9.18 0.11 -7.83
CA SER A 34 -9.19 0.06 -6.38
C SER A 34 -8.73 1.37 -5.76
N THR A 35 -9.37 1.74 -4.64
CA THR A 35 -8.94 2.82 -3.75
C THR A 35 -8.12 2.30 -2.56
N LEU A 36 -7.87 0.99 -2.50
CA LEU A 36 -7.16 0.34 -1.40
C LEU A 36 -5.69 0.77 -1.36
N THR A 37 -5.27 1.41 -0.26
CA THR A 37 -3.86 1.67 0.03
C THR A 37 -3.22 0.48 0.73
N MET A 38 -1.87 0.35 0.67
CA MET A 38 -1.13 -0.73 1.36
C MET A 38 -1.30 -0.68 2.87
N ALA A 39 -1.35 0.51 3.47
CA ALA A 39 -1.63 0.66 4.91
C ALA A 39 -3.03 0.12 5.28
N ARG A 40 -4.04 0.40 4.46
CA ARG A 40 -5.39 -0.15 4.66
C ARG A 40 -5.43 -1.66 4.42
N ALA A 41 -4.71 -2.16 3.42
CA ALA A 41 -4.58 -3.59 3.16
C ALA A 41 -3.99 -4.34 4.37
N PHE A 42 -2.94 -3.79 4.99
CA PHE A 42 -2.35 -4.34 6.21
C PHE A 42 -3.38 -4.43 7.35
N ARG A 43 -4.10 -3.33 7.64
CA ARG A 43 -5.15 -3.33 8.68
C ARG A 43 -6.27 -4.34 8.39
N ASN A 44 -6.68 -4.44 7.14
CA ASN A 44 -7.68 -5.42 6.72
C ASN A 44 -7.19 -6.86 6.94
N LEU A 45 -5.95 -7.16 6.56
CA LEU A 45 -5.35 -8.48 6.81
C LEU A 45 -5.31 -8.81 8.30
N ARG A 46 -4.88 -7.88 9.13
CA ARG A 46 -4.90 -8.03 10.60
C ARG A 46 -6.31 -8.36 11.10
N LYS A 47 -7.28 -7.54 10.70
CA LYS A 47 -8.68 -7.67 11.13
C LYS A 47 -9.31 -8.99 10.67
N PHE A 48 -9.08 -9.40 9.42
CA PHE A 48 -9.77 -10.55 8.83
C PHE A 48 -9.13 -11.89 9.23
N THR A 49 -7.82 -11.91 9.46
CA THR A 49 -7.08 -13.15 9.74
C THR A 49 -6.75 -13.34 11.22
N GLY A 50 -6.71 -12.27 12.00
CA GLY A 50 -6.22 -12.30 13.38
C GLY A 50 -4.73 -12.63 13.52
N ARG A 51 -3.99 -12.73 12.41
CA ARG A 51 -2.58 -13.14 12.42
C ARG A 51 -1.67 -12.01 12.90
N PRO A 52 -0.53 -12.35 13.54
CA PRO A 52 0.43 -11.37 13.99
C PRO A 52 1.11 -10.66 12.82
N THR A 53 1.55 -9.43 13.03
CA THR A 53 2.21 -8.57 12.03
C THR A 53 3.36 -9.28 11.31
N ALA A 54 4.19 -10.04 12.05
CA ALA A 54 5.34 -10.75 11.47
C ALA A 54 4.96 -11.76 10.37
N GLU A 55 3.76 -12.36 10.43
CA GLU A 55 3.28 -13.27 9.39
C GLU A 55 2.67 -12.53 8.19
N LEU A 56 2.21 -11.29 8.37
CA LEU A 56 1.53 -10.53 7.33
C LEU A 56 2.48 -9.66 6.52
N VAL A 57 3.56 -9.17 7.12
CA VAL A 57 4.55 -8.30 6.44
C VAL A 57 5.12 -8.95 5.17
N PRO A 58 5.50 -10.24 5.13
CA PRO A 58 5.97 -10.86 3.89
C PRO A 58 4.98 -10.78 2.74
N LEU A 59 3.67 -10.82 3.01
CA LEU A 59 2.62 -10.72 1.98
C LEU A 59 2.58 -9.33 1.31
N LEU A 60 2.99 -8.30 2.03
CA LEU A 60 2.92 -6.90 1.60
C LEU A 60 4.26 -6.36 1.09
N SER A 61 5.35 -7.10 1.25
CA SER A 61 6.70 -6.62 0.96
C SER A 61 7.56 -7.70 0.29
N GLU A 62 7.98 -8.72 1.02
CA GLU A 62 8.98 -9.70 0.55
C GLU A 62 8.50 -10.50 -0.66
N ASN A 63 7.24 -10.96 -0.66
CA ASN A 63 6.70 -11.73 -1.77
C ASN A 63 6.65 -10.91 -3.07
N ALA A 64 6.30 -9.63 -2.97
CA ALA A 64 6.31 -8.71 -4.11
C ALA A 64 7.73 -8.45 -4.61
N ALA A 65 8.68 -8.23 -3.71
CA ALA A 65 10.09 -8.05 -4.07
C ALA A 65 10.64 -9.28 -4.80
N ARG A 66 10.34 -10.48 -4.31
CA ARG A 66 10.73 -11.74 -4.93
C ARG A 66 10.11 -11.92 -6.32
N LEU A 67 8.83 -11.61 -6.47
CA LEU A 67 8.14 -11.67 -7.76
C LEU A 67 8.78 -10.75 -8.82
N LEU A 68 9.28 -9.59 -8.39
CA LEU A 68 9.94 -8.62 -9.25
C LEU A 68 11.44 -8.90 -9.46
N GLY A 69 12.02 -9.93 -8.82
CA GLY A 69 13.45 -10.19 -8.84
C GLY A 69 14.31 -9.18 -8.08
N GLU A 70 13.69 -8.43 -7.16
CA GLU A 70 14.31 -7.35 -6.36
C GLU A 70 14.63 -7.76 -4.91
N ASP A 71 14.41 -9.01 -4.57
CA ASP A 71 14.54 -9.53 -3.20
C ASP A 71 15.97 -9.49 -2.65
N GLN A 72 16.99 -9.37 -3.51
CA GLN A 72 18.37 -9.14 -3.07
C GLN A 72 18.59 -7.70 -2.54
N ARG A 73 17.77 -6.75 -2.98
CA ARG A 73 17.92 -5.32 -2.70
C ARG A 73 16.93 -4.77 -1.70
N ILE A 74 15.68 -5.28 -1.71
CA ILE A 74 14.56 -4.81 -0.88
C ILE A 74 13.72 -5.99 -0.38
N GLY A 75 12.66 -5.69 0.35
CA GLY A 75 11.60 -6.64 0.71
C GLY A 75 11.62 -7.08 2.17
N ASN A 76 12.78 -7.08 2.83
CA ASN A 76 12.91 -7.39 4.25
C ASN A 76 14.09 -6.65 4.90
N LEU A 77 14.22 -6.77 6.23
CA LEU A 77 15.25 -6.08 7.03
C LEU A 77 16.52 -6.93 7.18
N THR A 78 17.08 -7.41 6.08
CA THR A 78 18.36 -8.12 6.08
C THR A 78 19.50 -7.13 5.89
N PRO A 79 20.62 -7.25 6.65
CA PRO A 79 21.82 -6.43 6.44
C PRO A 79 22.31 -6.47 4.99
N GLY A 80 22.70 -5.32 4.45
CA GLY A 80 23.13 -5.16 3.06
C GLY A 80 22.03 -4.76 2.10
N LYS A 81 20.74 -4.86 2.50
CA LYS A 81 19.62 -4.34 1.70
C LYS A 81 19.39 -2.86 1.93
N GLN A 82 18.67 -2.25 0.99
CA GLN A 82 18.30 -0.85 1.06
C GLN A 82 17.45 -0.58 2.30
N ALA A 83 17.81 0.41 3.09
CA ALA A 83 17.12 0.76 4.32
C ALA A 83 15.80 1.50 4.02
N ASN A 84 14.81 0.73 3.57
CA ASN A 84 13.42 1.13 3.44
C ASN A 84 12.62 0.41 4.52
N LEU A 85 12.12 1.14 5.50
CA LEU A 85 11.38 0.54 6.60
C LEU A 85 10.25 1.42 7.12
N LEU A 86 9.30 0.77 7.75
CA LEU A 86 8.20 1.41 8.46
C LEU A 86 8.35 1.15 9.96
N VAL A 87 8.13 2.16 10.77
CA VAL A 87 7.90 2.01 12.20
C VAL A 87 6.40 2.09 12.43
N LEU A 88 5.84 1.02 12.98
CA LEU A 88 4.41 0.93 13.31
C LEU A 88 4.20 1.14 14.81
N LYS A 89 3.12 1.82 15.16
CA LYS A 89 2.60 1.92 16.51
C LYS A 89 1.10 1.65 16.45
N ASP A 90 0.62 0.67 17.20
CA ASP A 90 -0.79 0.25 17.22
C ASP A 90 -1.36 -0.01 15.82
N ASP A 91 -0.58 -0.72 14.97
CA ASP A 91 -0.88 -1.03 13.57
C ASP A 91 -0.99 0.20 12.63
N GLU A 92 -0.63 1.39 13.10
CA GLU A 92 -0.56 2.61 12.31
C GLU A 92 0.89 2.98 11.97
N ILE A 93 1.08 3.61 10.81
CA ILE A 93 2.41 4.08 10.40
C ILE A 93 2.80 5.27 11.28
N HIS A 94 3.87 5.08 12.06
CA HIS A 94 4.43 6.12 12.92
C HIS A 94 5.60 6.85 12.27
N ARG A 95 6.51 6.13 11.59
CA ARG A 95 7.62 6.72 10.85
C ARG A 95 7.91 5.91 9.58
N VAL A 96 8.43 6.58 8.58
CA VAL A 96 8.88 5.97 7.31
C VAL A 96 10.34 6.31 7.09
N MET A 97 11.14 5.33 6.74
CA MET A 97 12.51 5.52 6.27
C MET A 97 12.62 5.07 4.82
N LEU A 98 13.18 5.91 3.97
CA LEU A 98 13.50 5.61 2.58
C LEU A 98 14.99 5.82 2.35
N ARG A 99 15.66 4.80 1.85
CA ARG A 99 17.10 4.82 1.53
C ARG A 99 17.98 5.34 2.68
N GLY A 100 17.63 4.94 3.90
CA GLY A 100 18.37 5.32 5.11
C GLY A 100 18.02 6.66 5.72
N ALA A 101 17.11 7.44 5.12
CA ALA A 101 16.66 8.72 5.64
C ALA A 101 15.19 8.66 6.08
N PHE A 102 14.87 9.22 7.25
CA PHE A 102 13.48 9.37 7.68
C PHE A 102 12.77 10.42 6.85
N CYS A 103 11.58 10.07 6.37
CA CYS A 103 10.68 10.98 5.68
C CYS A 103 9.86 11.77 6.68
N ASN A 104 9.67 13.08 6.40
CA ASN A 104 8.62 13.86 7.02
C ASN A 104 7.37 13.67 6.16
N PHE A 105 6.28 13.28 6.79
CA PHE A 105 4.95 13.26 6.19
C PHE A 105 3.99 13.86 7.20
N ASP A 106 3.19 14.75 6.72
CA ASP A 106 2.15 15.42 7.50
C ASP A 106 0.88 14.56 7.52
#